data_8bf441a057f05c5641c629781552a275
#
_entry.id   8bf441a057f05c5641c629781552a275
#
_cell.length_a   1.000
_cell.length_b   1.000
_cell.length_c   1.000
_cell.angle_alpha   90.00
_cell.angle_beta   90.00
_cell.angle_gamma   90.00
#
_symmetry.space_group_name_H-M   'P 1'
#
loop_
_entity.id
_entity.type
_entity.pdbx_description
1 polymer ?
#
loop_
_entity_poly.entity_id
_entity_poly.type
_entity_poly.pdbx_seq_one_letter_code
_entity_poly.pdbx_strand_id
1 'polypeptide(L)'
;MRKFLAEFVGTFFLVVTVGIAVVKMSALAPLAIGGVLTVMVYAAGHISGAHFNPAVTLAALVRGAISPVDAAGYVVAQAAAGVLAAVAAGWITHPAAVSTLTLSGRAIGVALLAESLFTFALAYVVLNVATSRDHPNNSFYGLAIGGTVMAGAVTVGGISGGVFNPAVALGGAVLGLFAWSSIWVYLVAALIGGSAAGALFLALNPGDRPNQRSEATQQGVTSNDPAPAHP
;
A
#
# COMPACT_ATOMS: atom_id res chain seq x y z
N MET A 1 -14.60 -13.43 -0.82
CA MET A 1 -14.81 -12.68 -2.08
C MET A 1 -14.88 -11.18 -1.88
N ARG A 2 -15.72 -10.64 -0.96
CA ARG A 2 -15.89 -9.17 -0.79
C ARG A 2 -14.58 -8.40 -0.61
N LYS A 3 -13.64 -8.89 0.21
CA LYS A 3 -12.34 -8.23 0.46
C LYS A 3 -11.44 -8.16 -0.78
N PHE A 4 -11.41 -9.21 -1.62
CA PHE A 4 -10.64 -9.22 -2.86
C PHE A 4 -11.20 -8.24 -3.89
N LEU A 5 -12.54 -8.12 -3.96
CA LEU A 5 -13.18 -7.11 -4.80
C LEU A 5 -12.88 -5.69 -4.32
N ALA A 6 -12.88 -5.45 -2.99
CA ALA A 6 -12.51 -4.16 -2.42
C ALA A 6 -11.06 -3.78 -2.75
N GLU A 7 -10.11 -4.73 -2.63
CA GLU A 7 -8.71 -4.53 -3.03
C GLU A 7 -8.58 -4.23 -4.51
N PHE A 8 -9.31 -4.95 -5.37
CA PHE A 8 -9.33 -4.70 -6.80
C PHE A 8 -9.84 -3.28 -7.11
N VAL A 9 -10.98 -2.88 -6.57
CA VAL A 9 -11.59 -1.57 -6.85
C VAL A 9 -10.69 -0.43 -6.38
N GLY A 10 -10.18 -0.49 -5.14
CA GLY A 10 -9.31 0.56 -4.62
C GLY A 10 -7.98 0.67 -5.38
N THR A 11 -7.37 -0.47 -5.71
CA THR A 11 -6.15 -0.48 -6.54
C THR A 11 -6.42 0.02 -7.96
N PHE A 12 -7.55 -0.33 -8.55
CA PHE A 12 -7.94 0.15 -9.87
C PHE A 12 -8.02 1.68 -9.90
N PHE A 13 -8.76 2.29 -8.96
CA PHE A 13 -8.87 3.76 -8.93
C PHE A 13 -7.55 4.44 -8.60
N LEU A 14 -6.72 3.84 -7.75
CA LEU A 14 -5.37 4.36 -7.50
C LEU A 14 -4.53 4.37 -8.79
N VAL A 15 -4.42 3.23 -9.48
CA VAL A 15 -3.55 3.08 -10.65
C VAL A 15 -4.08 3.86 -11.87
N VAL A 16 -5.39 3.91 -12.09
CA VAL A 16 -5.95 4.72 -13.20
C VAL A 16 -5.70 6.21 -12.96
N THR A 17 -5.78 6.67 -11.71
CA THR A 17 -5.46 8.07 -11.36
C THR A 17 -3.97 8.36 -11.59
N VAL A 18 -3.07 7.47 -11.16
CA VAL A 18 -1.63 7.58 -11.46
C VAL A 18 -1.41 7.68 -12.97
N GLY A 19 -1.98 6.73 -13.74
CA GLY A 19 -1.79 6.67 -15.19
C GLY A 19 -2.24 7.95 -15.90
N ILE A 20 -3.45 8.43 -15.60
CA ILE A 20 -3.98 9.65 -16.23
C ILE A 20 -3.19 10.88 -15.80
N ALA A 21 -2.94 11.06 -14.49
CA ALA A 21 -2.28 12.25 -13.97
C ALA A 21 -0.84 12.39 -14.49
N VAL A 22 -0.10 11.27 -14.57
CA VAL A 22 1.30 11.27 -15.04
C VAL A 22 1.35 11.45 -16.56
N VAL A 23 0.54 10.74 -17.33
CA VAL A 23 0.48 10.91 -18.80
C VAL A 23 0.11 12.33 -19.19
N LYS A 24 -0.80 12.98 -18.45
CA LYS A 24 -1.17 14.38 -18.68
C LYS A 24 -0.19 15.38 -18.08
N MET A 25 0.92 14.92 -17.49
CA MET A 25 1.96 15.77 -16.86
C MET A 25 1.35 16.77 -15.86
N SER A 26 0.35 16.36 -15.10
CA SER A 26 -0.34 17.25 -14.17
C SER A 26 0.57 17.65 -13.01
N ALA A 27 0.74 18.94 -12.79
CA ALA A 27 1.46 19.46 -11.61
C ALA A 27 0.78 19.04 -10.29
N LEU A 28 -0.52 18.71 -10.34
CA LEU A 28 -1.30 18.24 -9.19
C LEU A 28 -1.31 16.71 -9.07
N ALA A 29 -0.51 15.97 -9.87
CA ALA A 29 -0.49 14.51 -9.82
C ALA A 29 -0.29 13.95 -8.40
N PRO A 30 0.68 14.44 -7.59
CA PRO A 30 0.85 13.95 -6.22
C PRO A 30 -0.39 14.15 -5.34
N LEU A 31 -1.06 15.29 -5.47
CA LEU A 31 -2.30 15.59 -4.75
C LEU A 31 -3.44 14.66 -5.17
N ALA A 32 -3.63 14.45 -6.46
CA ALA A 32 -4.65 13.56 -6.99
C ALA A 32 -4.43 12.11 -6.54
N ILE A 33 -3.17 11.63 -6.61
CA ILE A 33 -2.78 10.26 -6.23
C ILE A 33 -2.97 10.02 -4.74
N GLY A 34 -2.45 10.91 -3.88
CA GLY A 34 -2.65 10.80 -2.44
C GLY A 34 -4.11 10.98 -2.04
N GLY A 35 -4.82 11.88 -2.71
CA GLY A 35 -6.25 12.12 -2.49
C GLY A 35 -7.11 10.91 -2.84
N VAL A 36 -6.91 10.28 -4.01
CA VAL A 36 -7.67 9.07 -4.38
C VAL A 36 -7.37 7.91 -3.42
N LEU A 37 -6.12 7.75 -3.00
CA LEU A 37 -5.79 6.74 -1.99
C LEU A 37 -6.52 7.00 -0.68
N THR A 38 -6.50 8.23 -0.19
CA THR A 38 -7.24 8.63 1.03
C THR A 38 -8.71 8.22 0.96
N VAL A 39 -9.41 8.61 -0.11
CA VAL A 39 -10.86 8.34 -0.21
C VAL A 39 -11.17 6.87 -0.42
N MET A 40 -10.33 6.12 -1.16
CA MET A 40 -10.50 4.67 -1.33
C MET A 40 -10.23 3.92 -0.02
N VAL A 41 -9.26 4.36 0.78
CA VAL A 41 -9.01 3.79 2.12
C VAL A 41 -10.21 4.00 3.03
N TYR A 42 -10.80 5.18 3.05
CA TYR A 42 -12.04 5.42 3.80
C TYR A 42 -13.22 4.59 3.30
N ALA A 43 -13.34 4.44 1.97
CA ALA A 43 -14.44 3.69 1.37
C ALA A 43 -14.39 2.18 1.64
N ALA A 44 -13.20 1.58 1.71
CA ALA A 44 -13.05 0.13 1.71
C ALA A 44 -12.25 -0.44 2.90
N GLY A 45 -11.72 0.40 3.79
CA GLY A 45 -10.91 -0.04 4.94
C GLY A 45 -11.65 -1.03 5.84
N HIS A 46 -12.92 -0.81 6.09
CA HIS A 46 -13.79 -1.69 6.89
C HIS A 46 -14.10 -3.05 6.22
N ILE A 47 -13.80 -3.20 4.90
CA ILE A 47 -14.07 -4.43 4.15
C ILE A 47 -12.82 -5.30 4.00
N SER A 48 -11.69 -4.69 3.62
CA SER A 48 -10.45 -5.41 3.29
C SER A 48 -9.24 -5.01 4.12
N GLY A 49 -9.33 -3.92 4.87
CA GLY A 49 -8.17 -3.23 5.44
C GLY A 49 -7.53 -2.24 4.47
N ALA A 50 -8.02 -2.17 3.21
CA ALA A 50 -7.60 -1.23 2.17
C ALA A 50 -6.08 -1.18 1.96
N HIS A 51 -5.47 -2.32 1.68
CA HIS A 51 -4.04 -2.38 1.38
C HIS A 51 -3.72 -1.72 0.03
N PHE A 52 -4.44 -2.08 -1.04
CA PHE A 52 -4.30 -1.58 -2.42
C PHE A 52 -2.84 -1.60 -2.95
N ASN A 53 -1.99 -2.38 -2.31
CA ASN A 53 -0.56 -2.36 -2.50
C ASN A 53 0.06 -3.69 -2.04
N PRO A 54 0.75 -4.45 -2.91
CA PRO A 54 1.44 -5.68 -2.51
C PRO A 54 2.50 -5.48 -1.42
N ALA A 55 3.18 -4.32 -1.37
CA ALA A 55 4.16 -4.05 -0.31
C ALA A 55 3.51 -3.85 1.06
N VAL A 56 2.36 -3.16 1.11
CA VAL A 56 1.55 -3.04 2.33
C VAL A 56 1.00 -4.40 2.75
N THR A 57 0.55 -5.20 1.78
CA THR A 57 0.09 -6.57 2.05
C THR A 57 1.20 -7.43 2.65
N LEU A 58 2.43 -7.31 2.14
CA LEU A 58 3.62 -7.97 2.71
C LEU A 58 3.90 -7.49 4.14
N ALA A 59 3.87 -6.18 4.38
CA ALA A 59 4.08 -5.63 5.73
C ALA A 59 3.02 -6.13 6.72
N ALA A 60 1.75 -6.19 6.31
CA ALA A 60 0.65 -6.74 7.09
C ALA A 60 0.83 -8.25 7.34
N LEU A 61 1.39 -8.99 6.38
CA LEU A 61 1.71 -10.41 6.53
C LEU A 61 2.85 -10.60 7.54
N VAL A 62 3.93 -9.84 7.44
CA VAL A 62 5.06 -9.89 8.39
C VAL A 62 4.59 -9.55 9.81
N ARG A 63 3.73 -8.55 9.93
CA ARG A 63 3.11 -8.15 11.21
C ARG A 63 2.13 -9.23 11.74
N GLY A 64 1.63 -10.14 10.91
CA GLY A 64 0.63 -11.15 11.26
C GLY A 64 -0.81 -10.61 11.31
N ALA A 65 -1.12 -9.56 10.55
CA ALA A 65 -2.46 -8.98 10.45
C ALA A 65 -3.31 -9.61 9.35
N ILE A 66 -2.71 -10.36 8.43
CA ILE A 66 -3.40 -11.06 7.34
C ILE A 66 -2.86 -12.49 7.20
N SER A 67 -3.71 -13.43 6.80
CA SER A 67 -3.28 -14.79 6.51
C SER A 67 -2.47 -14.88 5.21
N PRO A 68 -1.54 -15.86 5.06
CA PRO A 68 -0.80 -16.03 3.80
C PRO A 68 -1.70 -16.24 2.58
N VAL A 69 -2.81 -16.98 2.74
CA VAL A 69 -3.77 -17.25 1.67
C VAL A 69 -4.47 -15.95 1.22
N ASP A 70 -4.89 -15.15 2.19
CA ASP A 70 -5.53 -13.87 1.89
C ASP A 70 -4.53 -12.88 1.27
N ALA A 71 -3.30 -12.85 1.77
CA ALA A 71 -2.24 -12.01 1.22
C ALA A 71 -1.98 -12.33 -0.26
N ALA A 72 -1.89 -13.63 -0.60
CA ALA A 72 -1.76 -14.06 -2.00
C ALA A 72 -2.94 -13.62 -2.85
N GLY A 73 -4.18 -13.78 -2.35
CA GLY A 73 -5.39 -13.33 -3.04
C GLY A 73 -5.43 -11.80 -3.24
N TYR A 74 -4.95 -11.02 -2.25
CA TYR A 74 -4.82 -9.55 -2.37
C TYR A 74 -3.83 -9.18 -3.47
N VAL A 75 -2.64 -9.78 -3.48
CA VAL A 75 -1.62 -9.51 -4.50
C VAL A 75 -2.15 -9.78 -5.91
N VAL A 76 -2.87 -10.88 -6.10
CA VAL A 76 -3.50 -11.22 -7.40
C VAL A 76 -4.55 -10.17 -7.78
N ALA A 77 -5.44 -9.79 -6.87
CA ALA A 77 -6.48 -8.79 -7.13
C ALA A 77 -5.87 -7.41 -7.47
N GLN A 78 -4.84 -7.00 -6.71
CA GLN A 78 -4.12 -5.74 -6.90
C GLN A 78 -3.36 -5.73 -8.24
N ALA A 79 -2.68 -6.82 -8.61
CA ALA A 79 -1.98 -6.91 -9.89
C ALA A 79 -2.95 -6.86 -11.08
N ALA A 80 -4.05 -7.61 -11.02
CA ALA A 80 -5.08 -7.59 -12.06
C ALA A 80 -5.70 -6.19 -12.20
N ALA A 81 -5.99 -5.52 -11.08
CA ALA A 81 -6.49 -4.14 -11.06
C ALA A 81 -5.50 -3.17 -11.69
N GLY A 82 -4.20 -3.30 -11.37
CA GLY A 82 -3.13 -2.47 -11.93
C GLY A 82 -3.06 -2.57 -13.46
N VAL A 83 -3.11 -3.78 -14.00
CA VAL A 83 -3.11 -4.01 -15.46
C VAL A 83 -4.35 -3.41 -16.11
N LEU A 84 -5.56 -3.69 -15.57
CA LEU A 84 -6.80 -3.17 -16.15
C LEU A 84 -6.88 -1.65 -16.06
N ALA A 85 -6.42 -1.06 -14.98
CA ALA A 85 -6.35 0.40 -14.80
C ALA A 85 -5.40 1.05 -15.82
N ALA A 86 -4.27 0.41 -16.12
CA ALA A 86 -3.34 0.90 -17.13
C ALA A 86 -3.97 0.91 -18.52
N VAL A 87 -4.70 -0.15 -18.89
CA VAL A 87 -5.46 -0.22 -20.16
C VAL A 87 -6.51 0.89 -20.21
N ALA A 88 -7.27 1.09 -19.13
CA ALA A 88 -8.29 2.14 -19.06
C ALA A 88 -7.65 3.54 -19.16
N ALA A 89 -6.55 3.80 -18.45
CA ALA A 89 -5.82 5.06 -18.51
C ALA A 89 -5.28 5.35 -19.91
N GLY A 90 -4.70 4.34 -20.58
CA GLY A 90 -4.23 4.45 -21.95
C GLY A 90 -5.38 4.77 -22.93
N TRP A 91 -6.52 4.12 -22.77
CA TRP A 91 -7.70 4.40 -23.61
C TRP A 91 -8.25 5.81 -23.39
N ILE A 92 -8.34 6.27 -22.13
CA ILE A 92 -8.85 7.61 -21.81
C ILE A 92 -7.89 8.71 -22.28
N THR A 93 -6.58 8.50 -22.14
CA THR A 93 -5.61 9.56 -22.43
C THR A 93 -5.18 9.62 -23.89
N HIS A 94 -5.30 8.53 -24.62
CA HIS A 94 -4.81 8.37 -26.00
C HIS A 94 -3.46 9.06 -26.23
N PRO A 95 -2.40 8.69 -25.47
CA PRO A 95 -1.14 9.42 -25.56
C PRO A 95 -0.49 9.14 -26.91
N ALA A 96 -0.10 10.21 -27.63
CA ALA A 96 0.66 10.08 -28.89
C ALA A 96 2.07 9.50 -28.62
N ALA A 97 2.63 9.78 -27.44
CA ALA A 97 3.87 9.21 -26.92
C ALA A 97 3.83 9.24 -25.37
N VAL A 98 4.47 8.27 -24.76
CA VAL A 98 4.68 8.22 -23.30
C VAL A 98 6.19 8.33 -23.04
N SER A 99 6.59 9.23 -22.15
CA SER A 99 7.97 9.30 -21.68
C SER A 99 8.23 8.14 -20.73
N THR A 100 9.06 7.20 -21.15
CA THR A 100 9.36 5.99 -20.37
C THR A 100 10.56 6.21 -19.46
N LEU A 101 10.38 6.10 -18.17
CA LEU A 101 11.49 6.11 -17.20
C LEU A 101 12.25 4.79 -17.29
N THR A 102 13.52 4.88 -17.68
CA THR A 102 14.46 3.75 -17.70
C THR A 102 15.58 4.01 -16.70
N LEU A 103 15.79 3.08 -15.78
CA LEU A 103 16.83 3.17 -14.76
C LEU A 103 18.08 2.46 -15.24
N SER A 104 19.24 3.13 -15.13
CA SER A 104 20.55 2.55 -15.48
C SER A 104 21.66 3.11 -14.60
N GLY A 105 22.75 2.38 -14.47
CA GLY A 105 23.93 2.80 -13.71
C GLY A 105 23.60 3.26 -12.29
N ARG A 106 24.05 4.44 -11.90
CA ARG A 106 23.80 5.03 -10.57
C ARG A 106 22.31 5.23 -10.29
N ALA A 107 21.48 5.50 -11.28
CA ALA A 107 20.05 5.74 -11.10
C ALA A 107 19.32 4.52 -10.50
N ILE A 108 19.80 3.30 -10.78
CA ILE A 108 19.26 2.08 -10.16
C ILE A 108 19.39 2.13 -8.63
N GLY A 109 20.59 2.41 -8.11
CA GLY A 109 20.83 2.47 -6.67
C GLY A 109 20.08 3.60 -6.00
N VAL A 110 20.00 4.76 -6.66
CA VAL A 110 19.25 5.92 -6.16
C VAL A 110 17.75 5.61 -6.10
N ALA A 111 17.19 5.04 -7.16
CA ALA A 111 15.78 4.66 -7.20
C ALA A 111 15.48 3.54 -6.18
N LEU A 112 16.33 2.52 -6.09
CA LEU A 112 16.16 1.44 -5.10
C LEU A 112 16.11 1.99 -3.67
N LEU A 113 17.00 2.91 -3.32
CA LEU A 113 17.00 3.55 -2.00
C LEU A 113 15.74 4.40 -1.78
N ALA A 114 15.41 5.29 -2.72
CA ALA A 114 14.25 6.18 -2.62
C ALA A 114 12.93 5.39 -2.48
N GLU A 115 12.73 4.40 -3.35
CA GLU A 115 11.55 3.54 -3.32
C GLU A 115 11.49 2.69 -2.04
N SER A 116 12.62 2.16 -1.56
CA SER A 116 12.65 1.39 -0.30
C SER A 116 12.27 2.27 0.90
N LEU A 117 12.81 3.49 0.99
CA LEU A 117 12.54 4.42 2.08
C LEU A 117 11.07 4.83 2.13
N PHE A 118 10.49 5.20 0.98
CA PHE A 118 9.09 5.65 0.95
C PHE A 118 8.08 4.49 0.98
N THR A 119 8.44 3.31 0.46
CA THR A 119 7.65 2.09 0.70
C THR A 119 7.64 1.73 2.18
N PHE A 120 8.80 1.80 2.85
CA PHE A 120 8.89 1.61 4.29
C PHE A 120 8.01 2.62 5.04
N ALA A 121 8.13 3.92 4.74
CA ALA A 121 7.33 4.96 5.38
C ALA A 121 5.83 4.72 5.22
N LEU A 122 5.39 4.40 3.99
CA LEU A 122 4.00 4.10 3.69
C LEU A 122 3.51 2.89 4.50
N ALA A 123 4.22 1.77 4.42
CA ALA A 123 3.84 0.54 5.10
C ALA A 123 3.86 0.72 6.63
N TYR A 124 4.84 1.44 7.16
CA TYR A 124 4.94 1.76 8.58
C TYR A 124 3.76 2.62 9.06
N VAL A 125 3.39 3.66 8.31
CA VAL A 125 2.20 4.48 8.61
C VAL A 125 0.95 3.61 8.59
N VAL A 126 0.73 2.81 7.52
CA VAL A 126 -0.44 1.91 7.43
C VAL A 126 -0.53 1.00 8.66
N LEU A 127 0.57 0.33 9.05
CA LEU A 127 0.55 -0.58 10.19
C LEU A 127 0.18 0.14 11.49
N ASN A 128 0.72 1.33 11.72
CA ASN A 128 0.47 2.08 12.95
C ASN A 128 -0.94 2.65 13.01
N VAL A 129 -1.44 3.28 11.94
CA VAL A 129 -2.76 3.94 11.98
C VAL A 129 -3.94 2.99 11.74
N ALA A 130 -3.71 1.87 11.05
CA ALA A 130 -4.80 0.97 10.66
C ALA A 130 -4.78 -0.39 11.39
N THR A 131 -3.68 -0.75 12.08
CA THR A 131 -3.58 -2.09 12.68
C THR A 131 -3.11 -2.10 14.14
N SER A 132 -2.60 -0.99 14.67
CA SER A 132 -2.12 -0.91 16.06
C SER A 132 -3.29 -0.88 17.05
N ARG A 133 -3.15 -1.62 18.14
CA ARG A 133 -4.10 -1.60 19.27
C ARG A 133 -4.09 -0.26 20.03
N ASP A 134 -3.00 0.48 19.93
CA ASP A 134 -2.83 1.77 20.60
C ASP A 134 -3.51 2.92 19.86
N HIS A 135 -3.97 2.67 18.60
CA HIS A 135 -4.73 3.64 17.80
C HIS A 135 -6.12 3.10 17.41
N PRO A 136 -6.92 2.64 18.37
CA PRO A 136 -8.25 2.11 18.07
C PRO A 136 -9.18 3.22 17.58
N ASN A 137 -9.99 2.90 16.56
CA ASN A 137 -11.08 3.77 16.09
C ASN A 137 -10.67 5.20 15.71
N ASN A 138 -9.42 5.43 15.29
CA ASN A 138 -9.03 6.76 14.80
C ASN A 138 -9.73 7.09 13.47
N SER A 139 -10.01 8.38 13.24
CA SER A 139 -10.67 8.87 12.03
C SER A 139 -9.69 9.42 10.98
N PHE A 140 -8.39 9.45 11.28
CA PHE A 140 -7.37 10.06 10.41
C PHE A 140 -6.60 9.06 9.53
N TYR A 141 -6.83 7.75 9.69
CA TYR A 141 -6.03 6.70 9.03
C TYR A 141 -5.92 6.86 7.52
N GLY A 142 -7.02 7.15 6.82
CA GLY A 142 -6.99 7.34 5.36
C GLY A 142 -6.18 8.56 4.95
N LEU A 143 -6.31 9.68 5.68
CA LEU A 143 -5.57 10.90 5.41
C LEU A 143 -4.05 10.70 5.65
N ALA A 144 -3.68 10.01 6.73
CA ALA A 144 -2.28 9.70 7.02
C ALA A 144 -1.65 8.84 5.91
N ILE A 145 -2.38 7.81 5.44
CA ILE A 145 -1.92 6.90 4.39
C ILE A 145 -1.77 7.63 3.05
N GLY A 146 -2.81 8.32 2.59
CA GLY A 146 -2.76 9.07 1.34
C GLY A 146 -1.79 10.24 1.38
N GLY A 147 -1.68 10.92 2.52
CA GLY A 147 -0.70 11.98 2.76
C GLY A 147 0.75 11.49 2.66
N THR A 148 1.04 10.27 3.10
CA THR A 148 2.38 9.68 2.96
C THR A 148 2.73 9.44 1.50
N VAL A 149 1.79 8.94 0.69
CA VAL A 149 2.01 8.77 -0.76
C VAL A 149 2.18 10.12 -1.44
N MET A 150 1.37 11.12 -1.08
CA MET A 150 1.51 12.48 -1.60
C MET A 150 2.91 13.05 -1.30
N ALA A 151 3.35 12.98 -0.05
CA ALA A 151 4.66 13.46 0.37
C ALA A 151 5.80 12.76 -0.40
N GLY A 152 5.75 11.43 -0.52
CA GLY A 152 6.72 10.65 -1.27
C GLY A 152 6.74 11.02 -2.76
N ALA A 153 5.57 11.14 -3.38
CA ALA A 153 5.46 11.51 -4.79
C ALA A 153 6.03 12.90 -5.08
N VAL A 154 5.80 13.88 -4.20
CA VAL A 154 6.42 15.22 -4.30
C VAL A 154 7.93 15.14 -4.14
N THR A 155 8.41 14.34 -3.18
CA THR A 155 9.83 14.31 -2.79
C THR A 155 10.70 13.55 -3.79
N VAL A 156 10.27 12.36 -4.21
CA VAL A 156 11.10 11.46 -5.03
C VAL A 156 10.47 11.07 -6.37
N GLY A 157 9.30 11.59 -6.71
CA GLY A 157 8.62 11.27 -7.97
C GLY A 157 9.48 11.63 -9.21
N GLY A 158 10.17 12.75 -9.19
CA GLY A 158 11.11 13.15 -10.24
C GLY A 158 12.44 12.38 -10.25
N ILE A 159 12.70 11.55 -9.25
CA ILE A 159 13.94 10.79 -9.08
C ILE A 159 13.74 9.32 -9.49
N SER A 160 12.74 8.67 -8.91
CA SER A 160 12.49 7.22 -9.06
C SER A 160 11.16 6.89 -9.73
N GLY A 161 10.29 7.87 -9.90
CA GLY A 161 8.90 7.67 -10.29
C GLY A 161 7.92 7.75 -9.11
N GLY A 162 8.39 7.59 -7.85
CA GLY A 162 7.55 7.70 -6.65
C GLY A 162 6.46 6.63 -6.59
N VAL A 163 6.84 5.39 -6.82
CA VAL A 163 5.89 4.28 -7.06
C VAL A 163 5.38 3.65 -5.77
N PHE A 164 6.28 3.24 -4.89
CA PHE A 164 6.04 2.63 -3.56
C PHE A 164 5.04 1.46 -3.53
N ASN A 165 4.69 0.93 -4.70
CA ASN A 165 3.60 -0.02 -4.88
C ASN A 165 3.85 -0.91 -6.10
N PRO A 166 4.06 -2.23 -5.94
CA PRO A 166 4.24 -3.14 -7.07
C PRO A 166 3.08 -3.17 -8.08
N ALA A 167 1.84 -2.94 -7.66
CA ALA A 167 0.71 -2.87 -8.58
C ALA A 167 0.73 -1.60 -9.43
N VAL A 168 1.18 -0.47 -8.86
CA VAL A 168 1.45 0.78 -9.60
C VAL A 168 2.62 0.60 -10.56
N ALA A 169 3.70 -0.07 -10.12
CA ALA A 169 4.83 -0.39 -10.98
C ALA A 169 4.42 -1.21 -12.21
N LEU A 170 3.63 -2.27 -11.99
CA LEU A 170 3.12 -3.13 -13.05
C LEU A 170 2.21 -2.35 -14.01
N GLY A 171 1.23 -1.62 -13.48
CA GLY A 171 0.34 -0.79 -14.29
C GLY A 171 1.09 0.28 -15.08
N GLY A 172 2.06 0.95 -14.45
CA GLY A 172 2.93 1.92 -15.10
C GLY A 172 3.77 1.32 -16.23
N ALA A 173 4.28 0.10 -16.08
CA ALA A 173 4.99 -0.60 -17.14
C ALA A 173 4.07 -0.98 -18.32
N VAL A 174 2.85 -1.45 -18.03
CA VAL A 174 1.84 -1.73 -19.07
C VAL A 174 1.47 -0.47 -19.85
N LEU A 175 1.36 0.68 -19.16
CA LEU A 175 1.07 1.98 -19.78
C LEU A 175 2.30 2.61 -20.48
N GLY A 176 3.51 2.05 -20.28
CA GLY A 176 4.75 2.56 -20.86
C GLY A 176 5.42 3.68 -20.06
N LEU A 177 4.97 3.96 -18.83
CA LEU A 177 5.60 4.94 -17.94
C LEU A 177 6.95 4.44 -17.40
N PHE A 178 7.09 3.14 -17.17
CA PHE A 178 8.29 2.49 -16.67
C PHE A 178 8.79 1.44 -17.62
N ALA A 179 10.09 1.39 -17.87
CA ALA A 179 10.69 0.34 -18.68
C ALA A 179 10.58 -1.02 -17.97
N TRP A 180 10.18 -2.06 -18.69
CA TRP A 180 10.11 -3.43 -18.16
C TRP A 180 11.44 -3.91 -17.59
N SER A 181 12.56 -3.46 -18.16
CA SER A 181 13.91 -3.73 -17.65
C SER A 181 14.18 -3.13 -16.27
N SER A 182 13.39 -2.15 -15.83
CA SER A 182 13.54 -1.46 -14.53
C SER A 182 12.56 -1.96 -13.46
N ILE A 183 11.57 -2.79 -13.81
CA ILE A 183 10.50 -3.23 -12.89
C ILE A 183 11.05 -3.90 -11.63
N TRP A 184 12.09 -4.70 -11.76
CA TRP A 184 12.69 -5.41 -10.64
C TRP A 184 13.15 -4.47 -9.51
N VAL A 185 13.55 -3.24 -9.83
CA VAL A 185 13.98 -2.24 -8.84
C VAL A 185 12.83 -1.94 -7.89
N TYR A 186 11.64 -1.69 -8.42
CA TYR A 186 10.43 -1.41 -7.63
C TYR A 186 9.99 -2.62 -6.81
N LEU A 187 10.08 -3.84 -7.38
CA LEU A 187 9.72 -5.05 -6.66
C LEU A 187 10.67 -5.32 -5.49
N VAL A 188 11.98 -5.19 -5.71
CA VAL A 188 12.98 -5.36 -4.64
C VAL A 188 12.84 -4.28 -3.58
N ALA A 189 12.65 -3.01 -3.98
CA ALA A 189 12.40 -1.92 -3.04
C ALA A 189 11.16 -2.18 -2.17
N ALA A 190 10.07 -2.67 -2.77
CA ALA A 190 8.85 -3.03 -2.08
C ALA A 190 9.06 -4.16 -1.06
N LEU A 191 9.84 -5.19 -1.42
CA LEU A 191 10.19 -6.28 -0.51
C LEU A 191 11.00 -5.75 0.69
N ILE A 192 12.00 -4.92 0.44
CA ILE A 192 12.84 -4.33 1.49
C ILE A 192 11.98 -3.43 2.40
N GLY A 193 11.29 -2.44 1.83
CA GLY A 193 10.53 -1.45 2.59
C GLY A 193 9.38 -2.08 3.38
N GLY A 194 8.58 -2.94 2.74
CA GLY A 194 7.45 -3.61 3.38
C GLY A 194 7.87 -4.55 4.51
N SER A 195 8.91 -5.38 4.29
CA SER A 195 9.41 -6.28 5.33
C SER A 195 10.02 -5.53 6.50
N ALA A 196 10.82 -4.49 6.24
CA ALA A 196 11.43 -3.67 7.27
C ALA A 196 10.36 -2.94 8.12
N ALA A 197 9.30 -2.43 7.48
CA ALA A 197 8.17 -1.79 8.19
C ALA A 197 7.45 -2.77 9.11
N GLY A 198 7.14 -3.98 8.63
CA GLY A 198 6.53 -5.03 9.45
C GLY A 198 7.39 -5.44 10.64
N ALA A 199 8.70 -5.63 10.41
CA ALA A 199 9.64 -6.00 11.46
C ALA A 199 9.79 -4.88 12.51
N LEU A 200 9.94 -3.62 12.08
CA LEU A 200 10.06 -2.50 13.01
C LEU A 200 8.77 -2.30 13.79
N PHE A 201 7.59 -2.43 13.15
CA PHE A 201 6.31 -2.35 13.84
C PHE A 201 6.24 -3.34 15.00
N LEU A 202 6.60 -4.62 14.76
CA LEU A 202 6.60 -5.65 15.81
C LEU A 202 7.64 -5.40 16.92
N ALA A 203 8.75 -4.74 16.59
CA ALA A 203 9.76 -4.37 17.58
C ALA A 203 9.27 -3.25 18.52
N LEU A 204 8.57 -2.25 17.95
CA LEU A 204 8.07 -1.09 18.70
C LEU A 204 6.72 -1.34 19.39
N ASN A 205 5.92 -2.31 18.89
CA ASN A 205 4.61 -2.64 19.43
C ASN A 205 4.58 -4.12 19.88
N PRO A 206 5.28 -4.49 20.97
CA PRO A 206 5.37 -5.87 21.43
C PRO A 206 4.01 -6.48 21.78
N GLY A 207 3.05 -5.68 22.28
CA GLY A 207 1.67 -6.11 22.56
C GLY A 207 0.86 -6.53 21.34
N ASP A 208 1.30 -6.15 20.14
CA ASP A 208 0.65 -6.49 18.87
C ASP A 208 1.16 -7.79 18.22
N ARG A 209 2.12 -8.49 18.86
CA ARG A 209 2.68 -9.75 18.35
C ARG A 209 1.61 -10.85 18.28
N PRO A 210 1.61 -11.71 17.25
CA PRO A 210 0.59 -12.76 17.05
C PRO A 210 0.42 -13.71 18.25
N ASN A 211 1.51 -14.10 18.93
CA ASN A 211 1.46 -15.03 20.05
C ASN A 211 0.77 -14.46 21.30
N GLN A 212 0.90 -13.17 21.55
CA GLN A 212 0.21 -12.51 22.67
C GLN A 212 -1.29 -12.33 22.41
N ARG A 213 -1.74 -12.33 21.16
CA ARG A 213 -3.16 -12.36 20.80
C ARG A 213 -3.86 -13.64 21.31
N SER A 214 -3.20 -14.79 21.19
CA SER A 214 -3.73 -16.09 21.63
C SER A 214 -3.84 -16.17 23.15
N GLU A 215 -2.86 -15.65 23.88
CA GLU A 215 -2.84 -15.66 25.35
C GLU A 215 -3.88 -14.72 25.97
N ALA A 216 -4.05 -13.51 25.45
CA ALA A 216 -5.06 -12.56 25.92
C ALA A 216 -6.50 -13.07 25.67
N THR A 217 -6.73 -13.78 24.55
CA THR A 217 -8.02 -14.38 24.25
C THR A 217 -8.31 -15.58 25.16
N GLN A 218 -7.30 -16.38 25.52
CA GLN A 218 -7.45 -17.50 26.46
C GLN A 218 -7.65 -17.02 27.91
N GLN A 219 -6.97 -15.96 28.33
CA GLN A 219 -7.16 -15.37 29.67
C GLN A 219 -8.52 -14.69 29.85
N GLY A 220 -9.06 -14.06 28.79
CA GLY A 220 -10.39 -13.44 28.81
C GLY A 220 -11.55 -14.47 28.86
N VAL A 221 -11.31 -15.71 28.46
CA VAL A 221 -12.30 -16.79 28.54
C VAL A 221 -12.35 -17.44 29.94
N THR A 222 -11.26 -17.30 30.72
CA THR A 222 -11.18 -17.86 32.07
C THR A 222 -11.68 -16.92 33.18
N SER A 223 -11.94 -15.64 32.91
CA SER A 223 -12.45 -14.67 33.87
C SER A 223 -13.97 -14.43 33.78
N ASN A 224 -14.77 -15.50 33.66
CA ASN A 224 -16.20 -15.44 33.95
C ASN A 224 -16.42 -15.57 35.47
N ASP A 225 -16.02 -14.56 36.24
CA ASP A 225 -16.53 -14.38 37.60
C ASP A 225 -17.99 -13.91 37.51
N PRO A 226 -18.92 -14.55 38.25
CA PRO A 226 -20.31 -14.11 38.28
C PRO A 226 -20.39 -12.72 38.90
N ALA A 227 -21.14 -11.83 38.25
CA ALA A 227 -21.38 -10.47 38.71
C ALA A 227 -21.89 -10.50 40.19
N PRO A 228 -21.38 -9.63 41.06
CA PRO A 228 -21.90 -9.54 42.43
C PRO A 228 -23.38 -9.15 42.39
N ALA A 229 -24.22 -9.92 43.05
CA ALA A 229 -25.63 -9.62 43.26
C ALA A 229 -25.72 -8.32 44.06
N HIS A 230 -26.32 -7.31 43.48
CA HIS A 230 -26.69 -6.09 44.20
C HIS A 230 -27.89 -6.35 45.09
N PRO A 231 -27.89 -5.86 46.36
CA PRO A 231 -29.00 -5.98 47.30
C PRO A 231 -30.22 -5.13 46.89
#